data_b2331a82cd44eb08c6767626398f1079
#
_entry.id   b2331a82cd44eb08c6767626398f1079
#
_cell.length_a   1.000
_cell.length_b   1.000
_cell.length_c   1.000
_cell.angle_alpha   90.00
_cell.angle_beta   90.00
_cell.angle_gamma   90.00
#
_symmetry.space_group_name_H-M   'P 1'
#
loop_
_entity.id
_entity.type
_entity.pdbx_description
1 polymer ?
#
loop_
_entity_poly.entity_id
_entity_poly.type
_entity_poly.pdbx_seq_one_letter_code
_entity_poly.pdbx_strand_id
1 'polypeptide(L)'
;RTSSSAASDVYKRQYLNKVGIGEKWNAFPSELSGGQQQRAAIARALCMEPSALLFDEPTSALDPELEQEVIKVIKDLALEGRTMIIVTHDMKLAADVSNHVVFLHQGLIEEEGSPNSLFKSPKSERLQKFLSSTRAA
;
A
#
# COMPACT_ATOMS: atom_id res chain seq x y z
N ARG A 1 -27.66 10.05 7.58
CA ARG A 1 -26.58 10.12 8.59
C ARG A 1 -27.07 9.44 9.86
N THR A 2 -26.58 8.26 10.19
CA THR A 2 -26.74 7.68 11.52
C THR A 2 -25.97 8.58 12.49
N SER A 3 -26.57 8.97 13.60
CA SER A 3 -25.93 9.77 14.65
C SER A 3 -24.77 8.94 15.23
N SER A 4 -23.56 9.28 14.79
CA SER A 4 -22.34 8.73 15.36
C SER A 4 -22.17 9.36 16.74
N SER A 5 -21.79 8.59 17.78
CA SER A 5 -21.44 9.17 19.07
C SER A 5 -20.19 10.05 18.91
N ALA A 6 -20.06 11.12 19.71
CA ALA A 6 -18.91 12.02 19.67
C ALA A 6 -17.57 11.24 19.78
N ALA A 7 -17.53 10.17 20.58
CA ALA A 7 -16.37 9.29 20.70
C ALA A 7 -16.03 8.57 19.39
N SER A 8 -17.04 8.10 18.64
CA SER A 8 -16.84 7.47 17.32
C SER A 8 -16.28 8.46 16.30
N ASP A 9 -16.70 9.72 16.33
CA ASP A 9 -16.21 10.76 15.42
C ASP A 9 -14.76 11.15 15.71
N VAL A 10 -14.38 11.22 16.99
CA VAL A 10 -12.98 11.43 17.39
C VAL A 10 -12.10 10.29 16.89
N TYR A 11 -12.54 9.05 17.06
CA TYR A 11 -11.80 7.87 16.60
C TYR A 11 -11.63 7.84 15.07
N LYS A 12 -12.70 8.10 14.32
CA LYS A 12 -12.65 8.22 12.86
C LYS A 12 -11.66 9.29 12.40
N ARG A 13 -11.72 10.48 12.98
CA ARG A 13 -10.80 11.58 12.63
C ARG A 13 -9.35 11.22 12.91
N GLN A 14 -9.08 10.49 13.99
CA GLN A 14 -7.73 10.06 14.33
C GLN A 14 -7.10 9.21 13.21
N TYR A 15 -7.84 8.21 12.69
CA TYR A 15 -7.34 7.37 11.59
C TYR A 15 -7.29 8.10 10.25
N LEU A 16 -8.23 9.00 9.98
CA LEU A 16 -8.17 9.84 8.78
C LEU A 16 -6.99 10.82 8.82
N ASN A 17 -6.69 11.40 9.98
CA ASN A 17 -5.49 12.21 10.17
C ASN A 17 -4.21 11.39 9.91
N LYS A 18 -4.17 10.14 10.40
CA LYS A 18 -3.04 9.24 10.21
C LYS A 18 -2.72 8.98 8.73
N VAL A 19 -3.73 8.94 7.87
CA VAL A 19 -3.56 8.78 6.42
C VAL A 19 -3.59 10.12 5.65
N GLY A 20 -3.52 11.25 6.35
CA GLY A 20 -3.39 12.59 5.76
C GLY A 20 -4.64 13.15 5.09
N ILE A 21 -5.84 12.70 5.49
CA ILE A 21 -7.14 13.23 4.98
C ILE A 21 -8.11 13.58 6.11
N GLY A 22 -7.60 14.02 7.24
CA GLY A 22 -8.43 14.32 8.42
C GLY A 22 -9.47 15.40 8.19
N GLU A 23 -9.20 16.39 7.32
CA GLU A 23 -10.14 17.44 6.93
C GLU A 23 -11.34 16.90 6.13
N LYS A 24 -11.22 15.70 5.57
CA LYS A 24 -12.28 15.03 4.78
C LYS A 24 -13.20 14.13 5.61
N TRP A 25 -13.14 14.20 6.94
CA TRP A 25 -13.87 13.30 7.84
C TRP A 25 -15.39 13.27 7.62
N ASN A 26 -15.97 14.32 7.03
CA ASN A 26 -17.39 14.48 6.76
C ASN A 26 -17.73 14.43 5.25
N ALA A 27 -16.73 14.20 4.39
CA ALA A 27 -16.92 14.10 2.96
C ALA A 27 -17.56 12.76 2.57
N PHE A 28 -18.37 12.77 1.50
CA PHE A 28 -18.86 11.55 0.88
C PHE A 28 -17.79 10.97 -0.07
N PRO A 29 -17.82 9.65 -0.34
CA PRO A 29 -16.86 9.04 -1.26
C PRO A 29 -16.77 9.71 -2.64
N SER A 30 -17.90 10.21 -3.16
CA SER A 30 -17.96 10.93 -4.43
C SER A 30 -17.27 12.30 -4.44
N GLU A 31 -16.96 12.85 -3.28
CA GLU A 31 -16.27 14.12 -3.08
C GLU A 31 -14.75 13.95 -2.88
N LEU A 32 -14.28 12.70 -2.91
CA LEU A 32 -12.88 12.34 -2.70
C LEU A 32 -12.20 12.02 -4.03
N SER A 33 -10.94 12.46 -4.19
CA SER A 33 -10.09 11.99 -5.29
C SER A 33 -9.80 10.47 -5.13
N GLY A 34 -9.35 9.81 -6.20
CA GLY A 34 -8.97 8.39 -6.16
C GLY A 34 -7.96 8.08 -5.05
N GLY A 35 -6.91 8.89 -4.92
CA GLY A 35 -5.92 8.75 -3.85
C GLY A 35 -6.50 8.98 -2.45
N GLN A 36 -7.44 9.92 -2.30
CA GLN A 36 -8.14 10.14 -1.03
C GLN A 36 -9.07 8.96 -0.69
N GLN A 37 -9.76 8.39 -1.68
CA GLN A 37 -10.58 7.18 -1.49
C GLN A 37 -9.72 5.99 -1.05
N GLN A 38 -8.55 5.80 -1.66
CA GLN A 38 -7.62 4.74 -1.29
C GLN A 38 -7.09 4.93 0.14
N ARG A 39 -6.71 6.15 0.52
CA ARG A 39 -6.28 6.47 1.89
C ARG A 39 -7.42 6.29 2.90
N ALA A 40 -8.66 6.63 2.53
CA ALA A 40 -9.83 6.36 3.38
C ALA A 40 -10.07 4.85 3.56
N ALA A 41 -9.84 4.03 2.52
CA ALA A 41 -9.92 2.59 2.64
C ALA A 41 -8.85 2.03 3.58
N ILE A 42 -7.62 2.55 3.52
CA ILE A 42 -6.54 2.20 4.47
C ILE A 42 -6.93 2.60 5.90
N ALA A 43 -7.43 3.82 6.11
CA ALA A 43 -7.90 4.27 7.43
C ALA A 43 -8.99 3.36 7.99
N ARG A 44 -9.94 2.95 7.15
CA ARG A 44 -11.00 2.00 7.52
C ARG A 44 -10.43 0.65 7.97
N ALA A 45 -9.46 0.11 7.25
CA ALA A 45 -8.79 -1.13 7.62
C ALA A 45 -8.05 -0.99 8.96
N LEU A 46 -7.36 0.13 9.18
CA LEU A 46 -6.64 0.42 10.42
C LEU A 46 -7.57 0.54 11.65
N CYS A 47 -8.80 1.02 11.45
CA CYS A 47 -9.80 1.10 12.53
C CYS A 47 -10.16 -0.26 13.14
N MET A 48 -9.92 -1.35 12.42
CA MET A 48 -10.14 -2.71 12.92
C MET A 48 -8.99 -3.22 13.80
N GLU A 49 -7.93 -2.42 13.96
CA GLU A 49 -6.70 -2.78 14.68
C GLU A 49 -6.15 -4.16 14.27
N PRO A 50 -5.99 -4.40 12.95
CA PRO A 50 -5.63 -5.70 12.44
C PRO A 50 -4.20 -6.08 12.84
N SER A 51 -3.94 -7.38 13.02
CA SER A 51 -2.60 -7.92 13.22
C SER A 51 -1.76 -7.91 11.94
N ALA A 52 -2.40 -7.92 10.77
CA ALA A 52 -1.76 -7.81 9.46
C ALA A 52 -2.65 -7.04 8.47
N LEU A 53 -2.04 -6.28 7.57
CA LEU A 53 -2.70 -5.56 6.48
C LEU A 53 -2.35 -6.23 5.14
N LEU A 54 -3.36 -6.40 4.30
CA LEU A 54 -3.21 -6.94 2.96
C LEU A 54 -3.51 -5.84 1.94
N PHE A 55 -2.57 -5.58 1.05
CA PHE A 55 -2.70 -4.64 -0.05
C PHE A 55 -2.62 -5.39 -1.38
N ASP A 56 -3.61 -5.17 -2.23
CA ASP A 56 -3.65 -5.73 -3.58
C ASP A 56 -3.62 -4.56 -4.57
N GLU A 57 -2.49 -4.38 -5.25
CA GLU A 57 -2.24 -3.31 -6.22
C GLU A 57 -2.71 -1.91 -5.74
N PRO A 58 -2.21 -1.41 -4.58
CA PRO A 58 -2.78 -0.25 -3.90
C PRO A 58 -2.70 1.05 -4.70
N THR A 59 -1.91 1.12 -5.77
CA THR A 59 -1.66 2.32 -6.58
C THR A 59 -2.07 2.19 -8.04
N SER A 60 -2.44 1.00 -8.52
CA SER A 60 -2.61 0.68 -9.95
C SER A 60 -3.66 1.50 -10.71
N ALA A 61 -4.63 2.08 -10.00
CA ALA A 61 -5.72 2.88 -10.60
C ALA A 61 -5.57 4.39 -10.35
N LEU A 62 -4.37 4.84 -9.96
CA LEU A 62 -4.10 6.22 -9.58
C LEU A 62 -3.16 6.91 -10.57
N ASP A 63 -3.35 8.22 -10.72
CA ASP A 63 -2.37 9.06 -11.41
C ASP A 63 -1.07 9.14 -10.59
N PRO A 64 0.10 9.34 -11.23
CA PRO A 64 1.41 9.31 -10.56
C PRO A 64 1.54 10.24 -9.35
N GLU A 65 0.87 11.40 -9.36
CA GLU A 65 0.86 12.33 -8.23
C GLU A 65 0.10 11.75 -7.04
N LEU A 66 -1.07 11.14 -7.28
CA LEU A 66 -1.89 10.51 -6.25
C LEU A 66 -1.29 9.21 -5.73
N GLU A 67 -0.54 8.47 -6.57
CA GLU A 67 0.23 7.30 -6.14
C GLU A 67 1.20 7.63 -5.02
N GLN A 68 1.94 8.74 -5.14
CA GLN A 68 2.95 9.14 -4.15
C GLN A 68 2.34 9.39 -2.77
N GLU A 69 1.11 9.91 -2.71
CA GLU A 69 0.40 10.12 -1.45
C GLU A 69 0.05 8.79 -0.76
N VAL A 70 -0.38 7.79 -1.53
CA VAL A 70 -0.69 6.44 -1.00
C VAL A 70 0.58 5.70 -0.61
N ILE A 71 1.63 5.76 -1.45
CA ILE A 71 2.95 5.17 -1.16
C ILE A 71 3.52 5.72 0.14
N LYS A 72 3.38 7.02 0.39
CA LYS A 72 3.81 7.64 1.64
C LYS A 72 3.13 7.01 2.84
N VAL A 73 1.80 6.84 2.79
CA VAL A 73 1.07 6.19 3.89
C VAL A 73 1.56 4.76 4.14
N ILE A 74 1.78 3.99 3.07
CA ILE A 74 2.30 2.61 3.18
C ILE A 74 3.70 2.60 3.82
N LYS A 75 4.58 3.52 3.42
CA LYS A 75 5.92 3.68 4.01
C LYS A 75 5.85 4.03 5.49
N ASP A 76 4.98 4.94 5.88
CA ASP A 76 4.79 5.34 7.27
C ASP A 76 4.32 4.13 8.12
N LEU A 77 3.40 3.31 7.59
CA LEU A 77 2.95 2.08 8.25
C LEU A 77 4.07 1.02 8.37
N ALA A 78 4.94 0.92 7.36
CA ALA A 78 6.10 0.04 7.41
C ALA A 78 7.09 0.48 8.51
N LEU A 79 7.35 1.79 8.62
CA LEU A 79 8.21 2.37 9.66
C LEU A 79 7.63 2.17 11.08
N GLU A 80 6.30 2.09 11.22
CA GLU A 80 5.64 1.73 12.48
C GLU A 80 5.80 0.25 12.86
N GLY A 81 6.40 -0.57 11.99
CA GLY A 81 6.56 -2.00 12.22
C GLY A 81 5.28 -2.82 12.00
N ARG A 82 4.33 -2.32 11.22
CA ARG A 82 3.10 -3.05 10.87
C ARG A 82 3.42 -4.27 10.01
N THR A 83 2.81 -5.40 10.31
CA THR A 83 2.84 -6.58 9.45
C THR A 83 1.99 -6.32 8.21
N MET A 84 2.59 -6.42 7.02
CA MET A 84 1.91 -6.13 5.76
C MET A 84 2.29 -7.16 4.70
N ILE A 85 1.33 -7.53 3.87
CA ILE A 85 1.55 -8.25 2.61
C ILE A 85 1.06 -7.34 1.50
N ILE A 86 1.94 -7.06 0.54
CA ILE A 86 1.66 -6.13 -0.56
C ILE A 86 1.86 -6.87 -1.88
N VAL A 87 0.80 -6.99 -2.66
CA VAL A 87 0.87 -7.43 -4.06
C VAL A 87 1.00 -6.18 -4.91
N THR A 88 2.06 -6.10 -5.70
CA THR A 88 2.33 -4.93 -6.55
C THR A 88 3.25 -5.27 -7.71
N HIS A 89 3.13 -4.52 -8.79
CA HIS A 89 4.09 -4.47 -9.88
C HIS A 89 5.04 -3.25 -9.78
N ASP A 90 4.86 -2.38 -8.77
CA ASP A 90 5.79 -1.29 -8.48
C ASP A 90 7.03 -1.81 -7.72
N MET A 91 8.10 -2.04 -8.47
CA MET A 91 9.37 -2.55 -7.93
C MET A 91 10.03 -1.57 -6.98
N LYS A 92 9.79 -0.27 -7.14
CA LYS A 92 10.32 0.76 -6.24
C LYS A 92 9.62 0.69 -4.89
N LEU A 93 8.29 0.62 -4.89
CA LEU A 93 7.52 0.41 -3.66
C LEU A 93 7.98 -0.88 -2.96
N ALA A 94 8.06 -1.99 -3.70
CA ALA A 94 8.51 -3.27 -3.14
C ALA A 94 9.93 -3.17 -2.55
N ALA A 95 10.86 -2.49 -3.21
CA ALA A 95 12.22 -2.31 -2.72
C ALA A 95 12.30 -1.44 -1.46
N ASP A 96 11.45 -0.39 -1.39
CA ASP A 96 11.52 0.62 -0.34
C ASP A 96 10.87 0.18 0.98
N VAL A 97 9.84 -0.69 0.92
CA VAL A 97 9.02 -1.02 2.10
C VAL A 97 9.14 -2.46 2.57
N SER A 98 9.57 -3.39 1.72
CA SER A 98 9.59 -4.81 2.08
C SER A 98 10.91 -5.21 2.74
N ASN A 99 10.84 -6.19 3.65
CA ASN A 99 11.99 -6.90 4.18
C ASN A 99 12.14 -8.29 3.55
N HIS A 100 11.07 -8.78 2.91
CA HIS A 100 11.05 -10.04 2.17
C HIS A 100 10.20 -9.88 0.92
N VAL A 101 10.68 -10.37 -0.22
CA VAL A 101 9.99 -10.32 -1.51
C VAL A 101 9.81 -11.74 -2.03
N VAL A 102 8.64 -12.00 -2.57
CA VAL A 102 8.30 -13.27 -3.21
C VAL A 102 7.90 -12.98 -4.66
N PHE A 103 8.63 -13.55 -5.62
CA PHE A 103 8.29 -13.49 -7.03
C PHE A 103 7.48 -14.72 -7.41
N LEU A 104 6.23 -14.49 -7.82
CA LEU A 104 5.30 -15.55 -8.20
C LEU A 104 5.23 -15.70 -9.72
N HIS A 105 5.24 -16.95 -10.18
CA HIS A 105 5.01 -17.28 -11.58
C HIS A 105 4.15 -18.54 -11.70
N GLN A 106 3.06 -18.46 -12.48
CA GLN A 106 2.11 -19.58 -12.71
C GLN A 106 1.62 -20.26 -11.41
N GLY A 107 1.36 -19.45 -10.36
CA GLY A 107 0.87 -19.94 -9.08
C GLY A 107 1.95 -20.58 -8.18
N LEU A 108 3.22 -20.53 -8.58
CA LEU A 108 4.34 -21.05 -7.80
C LEU A 108 5.30 -19.95 -7.39
N ILE A 109 6.01 -20.16 -6.29
CA ILE A 109 7.13 -19.30 -5.89
C ILE A 109 8.30 -19.62 -6.80
N GLU A 110 8.65 -18.66 -7.66
CA GLU A 110 9.79 -18.77 -8.58
C GLU A 110 11.10 -18.40 -7.90
N GLU A 111 11.08 -17.30 -7.14
CA GLU A 111 12.22 -16.83 -6.36
C GLU A 111 11.74 -16.01 -5.17
N GLU A 112 12.44 -16.10 -4.04
CA GLU A 112 12.13 -15.29 -2.86
C GLU A 112 13.40 -14.89 -2.11
N GLY A 113 13.34 -13.80 -1.34
CA GLY A 113 14.46 -13.33 -0.53
C GLY A 113 14.36 -11.84 -0.18
N SER A 114 15.49 -11.27 0.24
CA SER A 114 15.54 -9.83 0.49
C SER A 114 15.38 -9.02 -0.80
N PRO A 115 14.82 -7.79 -0.73
CA PRO A 115 14.71 -6.90 -1.89
C PRO A 115 16.04 -6.71 -2.61
N ASN A 116 17.11 -6.57 -1.82
CA ASN A 116 18.45 -6.37 -2.37
C ASN A 116 18.92 -7.57 -3.20
N SER A 117 18.64 -8.79 -2.73
CA SER A 117 18.97 -10.02 -3.44
C SER A 117 18.18 -10.15 -4.74
N LEU A 118 16.85 -10.00 -4.68
CA LEU A 118 15.99 -10.20 -5.84
C LEU A 118 16.16 -9.11 -6.91
N PHE A 119 16.32 -7.85 -6.51
CA PHE A 119 16.36 -6.74 -7.47
C PHE A 119 17.75 -6.42 -8.02
N LYS A 120 18.83 -6.78 -7.29
CA LYS A 120 20.20 -6.53 -7.76
C LYS A 120 20.89 -7.76 -8.33
N SER A 121 20.53 -8.95 -7.85
CA SER A 121 21.20 -10.20 -8.21
C SER A 121 20.18 -11.34 -8.37
N PRO A 122 19.16 -11.17 -9.26
CA PRO A 122 18.16 -12.21 -9.49
C PRO A 122 18.80 -13.46 -10.08
N LYS A 123 18.43 -14.63 -9.58
CA LYS A 123 18.94 -15.93 -10.05
C LYS A 123 18.08 -16.50 -11.18
N SER A 124 16.77 -16.33 -11.07
CA SER A 124 15.83 -16.81 -12.07
C SER A 124 15.91 -15.96 -13.34
N GLU A 125 16.09 -16.61 -14.51
CA GLU A 125 16.01 -15.94 -15.81
C GLU A 125 14.69 -15.21 -16.03
N ARG A 126 13.62 -15.76 -15.45
CA ARG A 126 12.29 -15.18 -15.53
C ARG A 126 12.21 -13.85 -14.78
N LEU A 127 12.72 -13.82 -13.55
CA LEU A 127 12.79 -12.58 -12.77
C LEU A 127 13.68 -11.55 -13.46
N GLN A 128 14.83 -11.96 -14.03
CA GLN A 128 15.70 -11.07 -14.80
C GLN A 128 14.96 -10.42 -15.97
N LYS A 129 14.21 -11.22 -16.75
CA LYS A 129 13.39 -10.71 -17.86
C LYS A 129 12.29 -9.76 -17.38
N PHE A 130 11.62 -10.12 -16.30
CA PHE A 130 10.57 -9.28 -15.69
C PHE A 130 11.13 -7.92 -15.24
N LEU A 131 12.24 -7.90 -14.50
CA LEU A 131 12.88 -6.67 -14.03
C LEU A 131 13.42 -5.81 -15.18
N SER A 132 13.93 -6.42 -16.26
CA SER A 132 14.40 -5.66 -17.43
C SER A 132 13.24 -4.99 -18.17
N SER A 133 12.10 -5.64 -18.29
CA SER A 133 10.90 -5.05 -18.91
C SER A 133 10.30 -3.90 -18.08
N THR A 134 10.34 -3.99 -16.77
CA THR A 134 9.82 -2.97 -15.86
C THR A 134 10.72 -1.73 -15.76
N ARG A 135 12.05 -1.89 -16.01
CA ARG A 135 12.99 -0.75 -16.06
C ARG A 135 12.96 0.02 -17.38
N ALA A 136 12.37 -0.54 -18.41
CA ALA A 136 12.28 0.06 -19.75
C ALA A 136 10.97 0.85 -19.96
N ALA A 137 10.05 0.80 -19.01
CA ALA A 137 8.81 1.58 -18.98
C ALA A 137 8.95 2.77 -18.03
#